data_bdba9b80293dacaa8d40ea8f4352dec3
#
_entry.id   bdba9b80293dacaa8d40ea8f4352dec3
#
_cell.length_a   1.000
_cell.length_b   1.000
_cell.length_c   1.000
_cell.angle_alpha   90.00
_cell.angle_beta   90.00
_cell.angle_gamma   90.00
#
_symmetry.space_group_name_H-M   'P 1'
#
loop_
_entity.id
_entity.type
_entity.pdbx_description
1 polymer ?
#
loop_
_entity_poly.entity_id
_entity_poly.type
_entity_poly.pdbx_seq_one_letter_code
_entity_poly.pdbx_strand_id
1 'polypeptide(L)'
;MERVAVIDFETTGITPGREGRATEIGIVMLEGGVIVDRFQSLMNAGVRVPPMIEQLTGISNAMLRSAPPAAGVMRDAANFVGRAPLVAHNASFDRKFWDFELAQCGLTRTQDFACTLRLSRRLLPQAPDHKLGTLTRWAALPATGRAHRALADAEMAANLLLHLGQTMARSCRQPVTHALLCKLQAVTAAKVPQFLQQH
;
A
#
# COMPACT_ATOMS: atom_id res chain seq x y z
N MET A 1 7.82 10.86 -11.50
CA MET A 1 6.52 10.30 -11.04
C MET A 1 5.81 11.40 -10.29
N GLU A 2 4.51 11.59 -10.50
CA GLU A 2 3.66 12.51 -9.75
C GLU A 2 3.59 12.15 -8.27
N ARG A 3 3.03 13.05 -7.45
CA ARG A 3 2.83 12.79 -6.02
C ARG A 3 1.80 11.68 -5.83
N VAL A 4 2.17 10.61 -5.11
CA VAL A 4 1.32 9.46 -4.78
C VAL A 4 1.48 9.07 -3.32
N ALA A 5 0.44 8.50 -2.71
CA ALA A 5 0.48 7.96 -1.35
C ALA A 5 0.53 6.42 -1.42
N VAL A 6 1.59 5.83 -0.88
CA VAL A 6 1.71 4.38 -0.73
C VAL A 6 1.30 4.02 0.68
N ILE A 7 0.28 3.16 0.82
CA ILE A 7 -0.30 2.81 2.11
C ILE A 7 -0.18 1.32 2.39
N ASP A 8 -0.16 1.00 3.67
CA ASP A 8 -0.23 -0.36 4.19
C ASP A 8 -0.98 -0.37 5.52
N PHE A 9 -1.73 -1.45 5.80
CA PHE A 9 -2.48 -1.65 7.03
C PHE A 9 -2.08 -2.92 7.75
N GLU A 10 -1.87 -2.85 9.07
CA GLU A 10 -1.98 -4.00 9.95
C GLU A 10 -3.40 -4.12 10.50
N THR A 11 -3.90 -5.35 10.61
CA THR A 11 -5.32 -5.59 10.92
C THR A 11 -5.49 -6.80 11.82
N THR A 12 -6.65 -6.90 12.49
CA THR A 12 -7.02 -8.06 13.30
C THR A 12 -7.55 -9.25 12.49
N GLY A 13 -7.82 -9.07 11.19
CA GLY A 13 -8.36 -10.11 10.30
C GLY A 13 -8.34 -9.66 8.85
N ILE A 14 -8.83 -10.52 7.94
CA ILE A 14 -8.73 -10.33 6.49
C ILE A 14 -9.91 -9.61 5.85
N THR A 15 -11.01 -9.45 6.60
CA THR A 15 -12.23 -8.80 6.11
C THR A 15 -12.66 -7.73 7.10
N PRO A 16 -12.83 -6.46 6.67
CA PRO A 16 -13.28 -5.41 7.55
C PRO A 16 -14.70 -5.66 8.07
N GLY A 17 -14.94 -5.32 9.35
CA GLY A 17 -16.21 -5.54 10.03
C GLY A 17 -16.05 -5.70 11.53
N ARG A 18 -16.91 -6.52 12.17
CA ARG A 18 -16.87 -6.73 13.62
C ARG A 18 -15.54 -7.28 14.15
N GLU A 19 -14.91 -8.20 13.40
CA GLU A 19 -13.70 -8.92 13.82
C GLU A 19 -12.43 -8.41 13.12
N GLY A 20 -12.59 -7.89 11.89
CA GLY A 20 -11.47 -7.35 11.10
C GLY A 20 -11.45 -5.82 11.17
N ARG A 21 -10.58 -5.25 11.99
CA ARG A 21 -10.37 -3.81 12.12
C ARG A 21 -8.89 -3.48 11.93
N ALA A 22 -8.62 -2.28 11.44
CA ALA A 22 -7.26 -1.78 11.35
C ALA A 22 -6.67 -1.52 12.75
N THR A 23 -5.40 -1.90 12.93
CA THR A 23 -4.62 -1.72 14.17
C THR A 23 -3.45 -0.77 13.99
N GLU A 24 -2.93 -0.67 12.79
CA GLU A 24 -1.90 0.28 12.40
C GLU A 24 -2.11 0.71 10.95
N ILE A 25 -1.74 1.93 10.64
CA ILE A 25 -1.61 2.42 9.26
C ILE A 25 -0.22 3.03 9.07
N GLY A 26 0.40 2.74 7.93
CA GLY A 26 1.60 3.39 7.43
C GLY A 26 1.34 4.01 6.06
N ILE A 27 1.80 5.25 5.87
CA ILE A 27 1.67 5.96 4.61
C ILE A 27 3.00 6.60 4.26
N VAL A 28 3.42 6.43 3.02
CA VAL A 28 4.61 7.05 2.45
C VAL A 28 4.19 7.93 1.29
N MET A 29 4.55 9.21 1.33
CA MET A 29 4.35 10.11 0.20
C MET A 29 5.57 10.07 -0.71
N LEU A 30 5.34 9.70 -1.97
CA LEU A 30 6.32 9.77 -3.04
C LEU A 30 6.04 10.99 -3.92
N GLU A 31 7.09 11.75 -4.27
CA GLU A 31 7.03 12.84 -5.23
C GLU A 31 8.36 12.95 -5.97
N GLY A 32 8.33 13.11 -7.30
CA GLY A 32 9.55 13.21 -8.09
C GLY A 32 10.45 11.96 -8.05
N GLY A 33 9.96 10.81 -7.57
CA GLY A 33 10.75 9.59 -7.42
C GLY A 33 11.46 9.44 -6.08
N VAL A 34 11.18 10.29 -5.11
CA VAL A 34 11.73 10.23 -3.75
C VAL A 34 10.63 10.21 -2.70
N ILE A 35 10.93 9.64 -1.55
CA ILE A 35 10.05 9.70 -0.38
C ILE A 35 10.19 11.10 0.24
N VAL A 36 9.09 11.86 0.26
CA VAL A 36 9.07 13.24 0.77
C VAL A 36 8.42 13.36 2.14
N ASP A 37 7.55 12.44 2.53
CA ASP A 37 6.87 12.49 3.83
C ASP A 37 6.38 11.11 4.27
N ARG A 38 6.07 10.96 5.57
CA ARG A 38 5.62 9.72 6.19
C ARG A 38 4.56 10.00 7.23
N PHE A 39 3.58 9.10 7.32
CA PHE A 39 2.59 9.05 8.39
C PHE A 39 2.52 7.64 8.94
N GLN A 40 2.49 7.50 10.26
CA GLN A 40 2.30 6.21 10.92
C GLN A 40 1.50 6.41 12.19
N SER A 41 0.52 5.54 12.43
CA SER A 41 -0.16 5.50 13.72
C SER A 41 -0.72 4.11 14.01
N LEU A 42 -0.54 3.65 15.24
CA LEU A 42 -1.43 2.65 15.81
C LEU A 42 -2.82 3.25 15.95
N MET A 43 -3.86 2.39 15.93
CA MET A 43 -5.23 2.85 16.12
C MET A 43 -6.06 1.88 16.95
N ASN A 44 -6.79 2.42 17.91
CA ASN A 44 -7.74 1.68 18.73
C ASN A 44 -9.12 1.68 18.07
N ALA A 45 -9.50 0.54 17.50
CA ALA A 45 -10.81 0.32 16.89
C ALA A 45 -11.79 -0.42 17.83
N GLY A 46 -11.46 -0.57 19.13
CA GLY A 46 -12.31 -1.22 20.13
C GLY A 46 -12.38 -2.75 20.00
N VAL A 47 -11.47 -3.38 19.25
CA VAL A 47 -11.44 -4.83 19.06
C VAL A 47 -10.15 -5.43 19.64
N ARG A 48 -10.19 -6.73 19.97
CA ARG A 48 -9.00 -7.45 20.45
C ARG A 48 -8.18 -7.98 19.28
N VAL A 49 -6.86 -7.88 19.41
CA VAL A 49 -5.91 -8.53 18.49
C VAL A 49 -5.84 -10.01 18.85
N PRO A 50 -6.07 -10.93 17.88
CA PRO A 50 -5.86 -12.36 18.09
C PRO A 50 -4.39 -12.68 18.35
N PRO A 51 -4.06 -13.70 19.19
CA PRO A 51 -2.67 -14.03 19.53
C PRO A 51 -1.77 -14.27 18.32
N MET A 52 -2.28 -14.91 17.27
CA MET A 52 -1.54 -15.16 16.03
C MET A 52 -1.18 -13.85 15.31
N ILE A 53 -2.07 -12.87 15.30
CA ILE A 53 -1.82 -11.55 14.69
C ILE A 53 -0.83 -10.76 15.55
N GLU A 54 -0.96 -10.82 16.88
CA GLU A 54 0.01 -10.20 17.80
C GLU A 54 1.42 -10.78 17.59
N GLN A 55 1.54 -12.11 17.42
CA GLN A 55 2.82 -12.75 17.11
C GLN A 55 3.40 -12.29 15.76
N LEU A 56 2.55 -12.13 14.75
CA LEU A 56 2.95 -11.73 13.40
C LEU A 56 3.42 -10.27 13.35
N THR A 57 2.59 -9.35 13.86
CA THR A 57 2.79 -7.90 13.73
C THR A 57 3.60 -7.30 14.89
N GLY A 58 3.58 -7.95 16.05
CA GLY A 58 4.10 -7.43 17.31
C GLY A 58 3.20 -6.36 17.94
N ILE A 59 1.98 -6.16 17.41
CA ILE A 59 1.02 -5.18 17.93
C ILE A 59 0.17 -5.86 19.01
N SER A 60 0.41 -5.50 20.27
CA SER A 60 -0.29 -6.11 21.39
C SER A 60 -1.61 -5.39 21.74
N ASN A 61 -2.50 -6.12 22.42
CA ASN A 61 -3.71 -5.53 22.99
C ASN A 61 -3.39 -4.41 24.00
N ALA A 62 -2.24 -4.47 24.67
CA ALA A 62 -1.80 -3.39 25.57
C ALA A 62 -1.46 -2.11 24.79
N MET A 63 -0.74 -2.25 23.68
CA MET A 63 -0.41 -1.12 22.81
C MET A 63 -1.68 -0.45 22.26
N LEU A 64 -2.66 -1.23 21.81
CA LEU A 64 -3.89 -0.67 21.23
C LEU A 64 -4.79 0.03 22.28
N ARG A 65 -4.76 -0.39 23.54
CA ARG A 65 -5.51 0.33 24.61
C ARG A 65 -5.03 1.77 24.81
N SER A 66 -3.74 2.02 24.59
CA SER A 66 -3.14 3.36 24.68
C SER A 66 -3.07 4.11 23.36
N ALA A 67 -3.44 3.45 22.24
CA ALA A 67 -3.44 4.07 20.91
C ALA A 67 -4.61 5.05 20.75
N PRO A 68 -4.48 6.05 19.87
CA PRO A 68 -5.55 6.96 19.54
C PRO A 68 -6.78 6.23 18.97
N PRO A 69 -7.99 6.78 19.12
CA PRO A 69 -9.19 6.23 18.48
C PRO A 69 -9.04 6.14 16.96
N ALA A 70 -9.44 5.01 16.37
CA ALA A 70 -9.28 4.75 14.93
C ALA A 70 -9.90 5.84 14.05
N ALA A 71 -11.07 6.38 14.42
CA ALA A 71 -11.71 7.46 13.66
C ALA A 71 -10.89 8.76 13.62
N GLY A 72 -10.13 9.09 14.66
CA GLY A 72 -9.21 10.22 14.69
C GLY A 72 -8.04 9.98 13.73
N VAL A 73 -7.37 8.83 13.89
CA VAL A 73 -6.24 8.44 13.04
C VAL A 73 -6.62 8.43 11.56
N MET A 74 -7.82 7.92 11.21
CA MET A 74 -8.27 7.87 9.82
C MET A 74 -8.58 9.25 9.23
N ARG A 75 -9.08 10.20 10.03
CA ARG A 75 -9.21 11.60 9.59
C ARG A 75 -7.85 12.23 9.31
N ASP A 76 -6.89 12.03 10.21
CA ASP A 76 -5.53 12.55 10.05
C ASP A 76 -4.85 11.92 8.84
N ALA A 77 -4.99 10.61 8.65
CA ALA A 77 -4.50 9.88 7.47
C ALA A 77 -5.13 10.39 6.17
N ALA A 78 -6.44 10.62 6.15
CA ALA A 78 -7.14 11.18 4.99
C ALA A 78 -6.67 12.61 4.66
N ASN A 79 -6.47 13.45 5.68
CA ASN A 79 -5.93 14.80 5.51
C ASN A 79 -4.48 14.75 4.99
N PHE A 80 -3.65 13.85 5.51
CA PHE A 80 -2.26 13.64 5.07
C PHE A 80 -2.18 13.21 3.60
N VAL A 81 -3.02 12.28 3.18
CA VAL A 81 -3.11 11.82 1.79
C VAL A 81 -3.67 12.93 0.88
N GLY A 82 -4.67 13.66 1.34
CA GLY A 82 -5.34 14.70 0.57
C GLY A 82 -5.92 14.14 -0.74
N ARG A 83 -5.48 14.69 -1.87
CA ARG A 83 -5.91 14.26 -3.21
C ARG A 83 -4.92 13.32 -3.90
N ALA A 84 -3.82 12.97 -3.26
CA ALA A 84 -2.81 12.10 -3.85
C ALA A 84 -3.44 10.73 -4.20
N PRO A 85 -3.22 10.19 -5.41
CA PRO A 85 -3.67 8.86 -5.76
C PRO A 85 -2.98 7.81 -4.90
N LEU A 86 -3.66 6.67 -4.70
CA LEU A 86 -3.28 5.65 -3.74
C LEU A 86 -2.57 4.47 -4.40
N VAL A 87 -1.61 3.92 -3.69
CA VAL A 87 -0.89 2.70 -4.08
C VAL A 87 -0.79 1.79 -2.87
N ALA A 88 -0.89 0.47 -3.09
CA ALA A 88 -0.60 -0.53 -2.06
C ALA A 88 -0.06 -1.83 -2.69
N HIS A 89 0.57 -2.68 -1.89
CA HIS A 89 0.91 -4.03 -2.31
C HIS A 89 -0.23 -4.99 -1.96
N ASN A 90 -0.84 -5.66 -2.96
CA ASN A 90 -2.12 -6.35 -2.81
C ASN A 90 -3.28 -5.39 -2.46
N ALA A 91 -3.34 -4.28 -3.17
CA ALA A 91 -4.21 -3.13 -2.91
C ALA A 91 -5.71 -3.46 -2.71
N SER A 92 -6.20 -4.64 -3.13
CA SER A 92 -7.57 -5.07 -2.84
C SER A 92 -7.82 -5.27 -1.34
N PHE A 93 -6.78 -5.60 -0.57
CA PHE A 93 -6.82 -5.73 0.88
C PHE A 93 -6.88 -4.35 1.54
N ASP A 94 -5.88 -3.50 1.29
CA ASP A 94 -5.78 -2.17 1.90
C ASP A 94 -6.96 -1.27 1.54
N ARG A 95 -7.43 -1.35 0.29
CA ARG A 95 -8.60 -0.60 -0.16
C ARG A 95 -9.85 -0.91 0.66
N LYS A 96 -10.09 -2.20 1.00
CA LYS A 96 -11.26 -2.57 1.81
C LYS A 96 -11.20 -1.95 3.21
N PHE A 97 -10.02 -1.98 3.84
CA PHE A 97 -9.83 -1.40 5.17
C PHE A 97 -9.86 0.13 5.11
N TRP A 98 -9.21 0.74 4.12
CA TRP A 98 -9.27 2.18 3.90
C TRP A 98 -10.72 2.66 3.74
N ASP A 99 -11.48 2.06 2.82
CA ASP A 99 -12.86 2.43 2.56
C ASP A 99 -13.76 2.19 3.80
N PHE A 100 -13.57 1.07 4.50
CA PHE A 100 -14.34 0.74 5.70
C PHE A 100 -14.06 1.70 6.85
N GLU A 101 -12.78 1.92 7.19
CA GLU A 101 -12.42 2.78 8.32
C GLU A 101 -12.74 4.27 8.03
N LEU A 102 -12.64 4.74 6.78
CA LEU A 102 -13.13 6.06 6.38
C LEU A 102 -14.64 6.20 6.61
N ALA A 103 -15.41 5.19 6.24
CA ALA A 103 -16.87 5.20 6.42
C ALA A 103 -17.25 5.28 7.93
N GLN A 104 -16.45 4.68 8.84
CA GLN A 104 -16.66 4.77 10.29
C GLN A 104 -16.52 6.22 10.82
N CYS A 105 -15.84 7.10 10.09
CA CYS A 105 -15.70 8.50 10.45
C CYS A 105 -16.45 9.46 9.49
N GLY A 106 -17.38 8.93 8.68
CA GLY A 106 -18.23 9.70 7.78
C GLY A 106 -17.52 10.22 6.53
N LEU A 107 -16.37 9.63 6.17
CA LEU A 107 -15.59 10.00 5.00
C LEU A 107 -15.72 8.95 3.89
N THR A 108 -15.44 9.38 2.66
CA THR A 108 -15.45 8.51 1.48
C THR A 108 -14.22 8.80 0.63
N ARG A 109 -13.61 7.75 0.14
CA ARG A 109 -12.48 7.85 -0.79
C ARG A 109 -12.94 8.28 -2.18
N THR A 110 -12.12 9.11 -2.82
CA THR A 110 -12.30 9.51 -4.23
C THR A 110 -11.16 9.03 -5.13
N GLN A 111 -10.03 8.62 -4.56
CA GLN A 111 -8.82 8.22 -5.28
C GLN A 111 -8.89 6.78 -5.78
N ASP A 112 -8.28 6.51 -6.94
CA ASP A 112 -8.03 5.17 -7.42
C ASP A 112 -6.81 4.53 -6.74
N PHE A 113 -6.74 3.19 -6.77
CA PHE A 113 -5.62 2.41 -6.29
C PHE A 113 -4.84 1.77 -7.43
N ALA A 114 -3.54 2.03 -7.50
CA ALA A 114 -2.61 1.16 -8.20
C ALA A 114 -2.10 0.05 -7.26
N CYS A 115 -1.85 -1.14 -7.81
CA CYS A 115 -1.47 -2.33 -7.05
C CYS A 115 -0.10 -2.85 -7.50
N THR A 116 0.93 -2.71 -6.66
CA THR A 116 2.29 -3.15 -6.99
C THR A 116 2.39 -4.67 -7.17
N LEU A 117 1.53 -5.48 -6.51
CA LEU A 117 1.41 -6.91 -6.77
C LEU A 117 0.94 -7.21 -8.19
N ARG A 118 -0.10 -6.51 -8.68
CA ARG A 118 -0.60 -6.70 -10.04
C ARG A 118 0.38 -6.18 -11.09
N LEU A 119 1.03 -5.05 -10.81
CA LEU A 119 2.06 -4.47 -11.67
C LEU A 119 3.30 -5.35 -11.74
N SER A 120 3.78 -5.92 -10.63
CA SER A 120 4.94 -6.83 -10.64
C SER A 120 4.68 -8.07 -11.49
N ARG A 121 3.47 -8.62 -11.46
CA ARG A 121 3.09 -9.75 -12.33
C ARG A 121 3.12 -9.41 -13.84
N ARG A 122 3.08 -8.12 -14.22
CA ARG A 122 3.14 -7.65 -15.61
C ARG A 122 4.55 -7.28 -16.04
N LEU A 123 5.28 -6.64 -15.15
CA LEU A 123 6.58 -6.06 -15.45
C LEU A 123 7.76 -6.95 -15.06
N LEU A 124 7.55 -7.88 -14.13
CA LEU A 124 8.58 -8.77 -13.60
C LEU A 124 8.12 -10.25 -13.62
N PRO A 125 7.70 -10.79 -14.80
CA PRO A 125 7.16 -12.14 -14.88
C PRO A 125 8.17 -13.22 -14.48
N GLN A 126 9.47 -12.89 -14.48
CA GLN A 126 10.59 -13.78 -14.10
C GLN A 126 10.86 -13.83 -12.59
N ALA A 127 10.18 -13.00 -11.78
CA ALA A 127 10.34 -13.05 -10.33
C ALA A 127 9.84 -14.40 -9.76
N PRO A 128 10.50 -14.95 -8.72
CA PRO A 128 10.19 -16.30 -8.19
C PRO A 128 8.77 -16.36 -7.58
N ASP A 129 8.33 -15.29 -6.97
CA ASP A 129 6.94 -15.02 -6.59
C ASP A 129 6.73 -13.48 -6.53
N HIS A 130 5.49 -13.07 -6.23
CA HIS A 130 5.15 -11.65 -6.19
C HIS A 130 4.79 -11.16 -4.78
N LYS A 131 5.27 -11.84 -3.72
CA LYS A 131 5.18 -11.35 -2.34
C LYS A 131 6.13 -10.16 -2.17
N LEU A 132 5.72 -9.17 -1.40
CA LEU A 132 6.48 -7.94 -1.21
C LEU A 132 7.93 -8.19 -0.78
N GLY A 133 8.13 -8.97 0.29
CA GLY A 133 9.46 -9.29 0.79
C GLY A 133 10.32 -10.12 -0.18
N THR A 134 9.71 -10.96 -1.03
CA THR A 134 10.45 -11.69 -2.07
C THR A 134 10.90 -10.76 -3.18
N LEU A 135 10.00 -9.91 -3.68
CA LEU A 135 10.33 -8.94 -4.73
C LEU A 135 11.41 -7.96 -4.30
N THR A 136 11.33 -7.48 -3.05
CA THR A 136 12.32 -6.55 -2.48
C THR A 136 13.72 -7.18 -2.45
N ARG A 137 13.84 -8.42 -1.96
CA ARG A 137 15.12 -9.13 -1.96
C ARG A 137 15.61 -9.48 -3.36
N TRP A 138 14.72 -9.98 -4.22
CA TRP A 138 15.05 -10.38 -5.59
C TRP A 138 15.54 -9.21 -6.45
N ALA A 139 14.92 -8.04 -6.31
CA ALA A 139 15.31 -6.82 -7.02
C ALA A 139 16.37 -5.99 -6.28
N ALA A 140 16.94 -6.50 -5.17
CA ALA A 140 17.94 -5.82 -4.34
C ALA A 140 17.52 -4.38 -3.96
N LEU A 141 16.24 -4.20 -3.59
CA LEU A 141 15.73 -2.90 -3.18
C LEU A 141 16.18 -2.53 -1.77
N PRO A 142 16.19 -1.24 -1.41
CA PRO A 142 16.57 -0.79 -0.08
C PRO A 142 15.81 -1.52 1.02
N ALA A 143 16.52 -1.93 2.07
CA ALA A 143 15.91 -2.49 3.25
C ALA A 143 15.11 -1.40 4.00
N THR A 144 13.99 -1.81 4.55
CA THR A 144 13.14 -0.98 5.41
C THR A 144 13.16 -1.53 6.85
N GLY A 145 12.31 -1.05 7.73
CA GLY A 145 12.20 -1.53 9.09
C GLY A 145 11.75 -3.00 9.21
N ARG A 146 11.23 -3.37 10.38
CA ARG A 146 10.71 -4.71 10.63
C ARG A 146 9.49 -4.97 9.73
N ALA A 147 9.47 -6.11 9.04
CA ALA A 147 8.31 -6.60 8.30
C ALA A 147 7.08 -6.78 9.21
N HIS A 148 5.89 -6.66 8.65
CA HIS A 148 4.63 -6.63 9.38
C HIS A 148 4.53 -5.48 10.38
N ARG A 149 5.03 -4.32 9.96
CA ARG A 149 4.79 -3.00 10.52
C ARG A 149 4.41 -2.07 9.36
N ALA A 150 3.25 -1.48 9.46
CA ALA A 150 2.60 -0.81 8.34
C ALA A 150 3.50 0.23 7.64
N LEU A 151 4.27 1.05 8.37
CA LEU A 151 5.17 2.01 7.72
C LEU A 151 6.32 1.32 6.98
N ALA A 152 6.92 0.29 7.56
CA ALA A 152 8.02 -0.44 6.92
C ALA A 152 7.56 -1.14 5.63
N ASP A 153 6.36 -1.73 5.63
CA ASP A 153 5.79 -2.39 4.46
C ASP A 153 5.31 -1.36 3.41
N ALA A 154 4.80 -0.20 3.82
CA ALA A 154 4.53 0.92 2.90
C ALA A 154 5.81 1.47 2.24
N GLU A 155 6.92 1.62 2.98
CA GLU A 155 8.23 2.00 2.42
C GLU A 155 8.76 0.94 1.44
N MET A 156 8.63 -0.33 1.80
CA MET A 156 8.99 -1.45 0.93
C MET A 156 8.19 -1.44 -0.37
N ALA A 157 6.87 -1.20 -0.28
CA ALA A 157 5.98 -1.07 -1.44
C ALA A 157 6.30 0.18 -2.27
N ALA A 158 6.73 1.28 -1.65
CA ALA A 158 7.17 2.50 -2.32
C ALA A 158 8.45 2.27 -3.14
N ASN A 159 9.46 1.61 -2.55
CA ASN A 159 10.69 1.24 -3.25
C ASN A 159 10.38 0.30 -4.44
N LEU A 160 9.47 -0.67 -4.25
CA LEU A 160 9.02 -1.53 -5.34
C LEU A 160 8.30 -0.73 -6.44
N LEU A 161 7.43 0.21 -6.08
CA LEU A 161 6.76 1.07 -7.06
C LEU A 161 7.74 1.87 -7.91
N LEU A 162 8.79 2.43 -7.30
CA LEU A 162 9.84 3.15 -8.02
C LEU A 162 10.57 2.24 -9.01
N HIS A 163 10.93 1.03 -8.59
CA HIS A 163 11.56 0.02 -9.46
C HIS A 163 10.65 -0.38 -10.63
N LEU A 164 9.37 -0.62 -10.37
CA LEU A 164 8.37 -0.94 -11.40
C LEU A 164 8.18 0.24 -12.38
N GLY A 165 8.16 1.47 -11.86
CA GLY A 165 8.10 2.68 -12.68
C GLY A 165 9.31 2.83 -13.60
N GLN A 166 10.51 2.59 -13.09
CA GLN A 166 11.74 2.59 -13.90
C GLN A 166 11.73 1.48 -14.96
N THR A 167 11.28 0.28 -14.59
CA THR A 167 11.16 -0.85 -15.52
C THR A 167 10.17 -0.52 -16.64
N MET A 168 9.03 0.06 -16.31
CA MET A 168 8.03 0.48 -17.30
C MET A 168 8.57 1.59 -18.22
N ALA A 169 9.25 2.59 -17.67
CA ALA A 169 9.79 3.73 -18.42
C ALA A 169 10.81 3.35 -19.50
N ARG A 170 11.47 2.18 -19.35
CA ARG A 170 12.41 1.67 -20.40
C ARG A 170 11.70 1.22 -21.68
N SER A 171 10.40 0.95 -21.61
CA SER A 171 9.60 0.40 -22.72
C SER A 171 8.42 1.30 -23.12
N CYS A 172 8.12 2.33 -22.32
CA CYS A 172 7.07 3.30 -22.62
C CYS A 172 7.66 4.60 -23.16
N ARG A 173 6.94 5.24 -24.08
CA ARG A 173 7.28 6.55 -24.63
C ARG A 173 6.72 7.70 -23.81
N GLN A 174 5.66 7.44 -23.05
CA GLN A 174 4.99 8.42 -22.21
C GLN A 174 5.53 8.38 -20.77
N PRO A 175 5.44 9.50 -20.04
CA PRO A 175 5.75 9.51 -18.61
C PRO A 175 4.89 8.50 -17.84
N VAL A 176 5.51 7.78 -16.91
CA VAL A 176 4.80 6.84 -16.06
C VAL A 176 4.00 7.61 -15.01
N THR A 177 2.68 7.66 -15.20
CA THR A 177 1.71 8.27 -14.30
C THR A 177 0.93 7.20 -13.52
N HIS A 178 0.31 7.57 -12.40
CA HIS A 178 -0.57 6.68 -11.64
C HIS A 178 -1.74 6.15 -12.51
N ALA A 179 -2.33 7.01 -13.33
CA ALA A 179 -3.39 6.61 -14.26
C ALA A 179 -2.91 5.53 -15.26
N LEU A 180 -1.67 5.66 -15.74
CA LEU A 180 -1.08 4.65 -16.64
C LEU A 180 -0.80 3.34 -15.91
N LEU A 181 -0.34 3.38 -14.64
CA LEU A 181 -0.19 2.20 -13.78
C LEU A 181 -1.53 1.50 -13.55
N CYS A 182 -2.61 2.27 -13.29
CA CYS A 182 -3.97 1.73 -13.14
C CYS A 182 -4.47 1.04 -14.43
N LYS A 183 -4.14 1.56 -15.60
CA LYS A 183 -4.44 0.91 -16.88
C LYS A 183 -3.64 -0.38 -17.04
N LEU A 184 -2.32 -0.33 -16.82
CA LEU A 184 -1.45 -1.50 -16.97
C LEU A 184 -1.85 -2.67 -16.04
N GLN A 185 -2.19 -2.40 -14.79
CA GLN A 185 -2.60 -3.47 -13.85
C GLN A 185 -3.86 -4.23 -14.30
N ALA A 186 -4.67 -3.65 -15.19
CA ALA A 186 -5.87 -4.28 -15.74
C ALA A 186 -5.59 -5.10 -17.01
N VAL A 187 -4.44 -4.88 -17.65
CA VAL A 187 -4.03 -5.58 -18.87
C VAL A 187 -3.69 -7.04 -18.57
N THR A 188 -4.08 -7.98 -19.43
CA THR A 188 -3.62 -9.38 -19.36
C THR A 188 -2.15 -9.51 -19.68
N ALA A 189 -1.46 -10.51 -19.13
CA ALA A 189 -0.01 -10.69 -19.32
C ALA A 189 0.39 -10.72 -20.80
N ALA A 190 -0.37 -11.43 -21.65
CA ALA A 190 -0.09 -11.52 -23.08
C ALA A 190 -0.15 -10.19 -23.83
N LYS A 191 -0.91 -9.21 -23.34
CA LYS A 191 -1.06 -7.88 -23.98
C LYS A 191 -0.10 -6.82 -23.43
N VAL A 192 0.68 -7.14 -22.41
CA VAL A 192 1.62 -6.17 -21.80
C VAL A 192 2.62 -5.60 -22.81
N PRO A 193 3.31 -6.39 -23.66
CA PRO A 193 4.25 -5.84 -24.62
C PRO A 193 3.61 -4.82 -25.58
N GLN A 194 2.43 -5.15 -26.12
CA GLN A 194 1.68 -4.23 -26.99
C GLN A 194 1.27 -2.96 -26.25
N PHE A 195 0.78 -3.09 -25.01
CA PHE A 195 0.40 -1.94 -24.18
C PHE A 195 1.57 -0.98 -23.97
N LEU A 196 2.76 -1.51 -23.61
CA LEU A 196 3.96 -0.69 -23.38
C LEU A 196 4.44 0.04 -24.66
N GLN A 197 4.32 -0.60 -25.82
CA GLN A 197 4.70 0.02 -27.11
C GLN A 197 3.74 1.14 -27.54
N GLN A 198 2.46 1.08 -27.12
CA GLN A 198 1.43 2.06 -27.47
C GLN A 198 1.45 3.30 -26.57
N HIS A 199 2.08 3.23 -25.42
CA HIS A 199 2.16 4.30 -24.43
C HIS A 199 3.61 4.70 -24.19
#